data_637c192d6fb5f0809c180220f5c166e3
#
_entry.id   637c192d6fb5f0809c180220f5c166e3
#
_cell.length_a   1.000
_cell.length_b   1.000
_cell.length_c   1.000
_cell.angle_alpha   90.00
_cell.angle_beta   90.00
_cell.angle_gamma   90.00
#
_symmetry.space_group_name_H-M   'P 1'
#
loop_
_entity.id
_entity.type
_entity.pdbx_description
1 polymer ?
#
loop_
_entity_poly.entity_id
_entity_poly.type
_entity_poly.pdbx_seq_one_letter_code
_entity_poly.pdbx_strand_id
1 'polypeptide(L)'
;MDTPQFQRLRDLKQLGTLYYVFPGGSHNRFEHSLGVGYLAGETVERFRMQQPELELTKRETRLVSAAGLLHDIGHGPFSHVFDGEFMPRVCPDTPYNHEEMSLKMIDFMVDDNHIDIERDDVRFIQELISAAKSTHMKSSRMDSRGYLYEIVANGRNGIDVDKFDYLARDMLNLFGTAKCFNFSRLWLFNRVIDDQICYHTSVNLDVYDLFQQRYQMHKSIYNHRNGKAVEFMICDAMVLADKELGISDATQSPEQFQYLTDHVIHQIEVSKSQTLEPARQIIKQLRRRKLYEFIDEYLLPPHLMSKIPKIQPEDIACNNVTTGVQLNPEDIIVSDGRLNYNQRERNPVDSVAFYSSNDLNKSFHIPKEQVSLLFPEKFEERVVRVFSRNPSRDVQAAIFDAFRAFLRQFSTTLPPPSPSTKVRSTWPLPRSPNAAFDGVADSRCE
;
A
#
# COMPACT_ATOMS: atom_id res chain seq x y z
N MET A 1 -14.92 4.98 -20.56
CA MET A 1 -13.76 5.80 -20.18
C MET A 1 -14.02 7.29 -20.27
N ASP A 2 -14.86 7.72 -21.22
CA ASP A 2 -15.14 9.14 -21.47
C ASP A 2 -16.24 9.69 -20.53
N THR A 3 -16.10 9.39 -19.24
CA THR A 3 -16.99 9.87 -18.17
C THR A 3 -16.19 10.69 -17.17
N PRO A 4 -16.76 11.74 -16.55
CA PRO A 4 -16.07 12.55 -15.56
C PRO A 4 -15.49 11.69 -14.41
N GLN A 5 -16.22 10.67 -13.97
CA GLN A 5 -15.85 9.77 -12.89
C GLN A 5 -14.59 8.98 -13.20
N PHE A 6 -14.42 8.49 -14.43
CA PHE A 6 -13.21 7.79 -14.86
C PHE A 6 -12.06 8.77 -15.15
N GLN A 7 -12.33 9.92 -15.78
CA GLN A 7 -11.32 10.93 -16.09
C GLN A 7 -10.70 11.54 -14.83
N ARG A 8 -11.45 11.57 -13.71
CA ARG A 8 -10.96 11.96 -12.38
C ARG A 8 -9.67 11.24 -11.97
N LEU A 9 -9.47 9.98 -12.40
CA LEU A 9 -8.28 9.19 -12.07
C LEU A 9 -6.98 9.81 -12.56
N ARG A 10 -7.01 10.76 -13.52
CA ARG A 10 -5.86 11.55 -13.96
C ARG A 10 -5.32 12.49 -12.87
N ASP A 11 -6.17 12.88 -11.95
CA ASP A 11 -5.87 13.83 -10.86
C ASP A 11 -5.59 13.12 -9.53
N LEU A 12 -5.38 11.80 -9.56
CA LEU A 12 -5.01 10.98 -8.41
C LEU A 12 -3.67 10.30 -8.66
N LYS A 13 -2.66 10.66 -7.88
CA LYS A 13 -1.35 10.01 -7.95
C LYS A 13 -1.43 8.56 -7.48
N GLN A 14 -0.93 7.63 -8.30
CA GLN A 14 -0.86 6.20 -7.97
C GLN A 14 -0.12 5.97 -6.66
N LEU A 15 1.02 6.60 -6.49
CA LEU A 15 1.88 6.49 -5.31
C LEU A 15 1.60 7.58 -4.26
N GLY A 16 0.46 8.26 -4.36
CA GLY A 16 0.05 9.28 -3.40
C GLY A 16 1.13 10.37 -3.20
N THR A 17 1.63 10.48 -1.99
CA THR A 17 2.60 11.51 -1.60
C THR A 17 4.04 11.20 -1.99
N LEU A 18 4.34 9.99 -2.47
CA LEU A 18 5.72 9.54 -2.72
C LEU A 18 6.43 10.31 -3.82
N TYR A 19 5.71 10.95 -4.77
CA TYR A 19 6.32 11.76 -5.80
C TYR A 19 7.10 12.97 -5.23
N TYR A 20 6.80 13.40 -3.99
CA TYR A 20 7.59 14.40 -3.29
C TYR A 20 9.00 13.91 -2.91
N VAL A 21 9.21 12.60 -2.89
CA VAL A 21 10.50 11.96 -2.56
C VAL A 21 11.13 11.34 -3.79
N PHE A 22 10.31 10.69 -4.61
CA PHE A 22 10.70 10.02 -5.86
C PHE A 22 10.06 10.76 -7.04
N PRO A 23 10.74 11.70 -7.69
CA PRO A 23 10.14 12.51 -8.76
C PRO A 23 9.56 11.72 -9.92
N GLY A 24 10.14 10.53 -10.23
CA GLY A 24 9.61 9.62 -11.26
C GLY A 24 8.26 9.00 -10.88
N GLY A 25 7.91 8.93 -9.59
CA GLY A 25 6.63 8.39 -9.10
C GLY A 25 5.46 9.36 -9.27
N SER A 26 5.35 10.00 -10.43
CA SER A 26 4.34 11.02 -10.74
C SER A 26 3.17 10.51 -11.55
N HIS A 27 3.18 9.25 -11.98
CA HIS A 27 2.08 8.60 -12.69
C HIS A 27 0.81 8.53 -11.84
N ASN A 28 -0.32 8.35 -12.50
CA ASN A 28 -1.62 8.46 -11.89
C ASN A 28 -2.44 7.16 -12.04
N ARG A 29 -3.58 7.09 -11.34
CA ARG A 29 -4.44 5.92 -11.35
C ARG A 29 -5.08 5.65 -12.69
N PHE A 30 -5.23 6.66 -13.53
CA PHE A 30 -5.77 6.49 -14.88
C PHE A 30 -4.94 5.52 -15.72
N GLU A 31 -3.62 5.69 -15.74
CA GLU A 31 -2.71 4.83 -16.50
C GLU A 31 -2.69 3.39 -15.95
N HIS A 32 -2.70 3.25 -14.64
CA HIS A 32 -2.79 1.96 -13.96
C HIS A 32 -4.10 1.24 -14.31
N SER A 33 -5.24 1.92 -14.17
CA SER A 33 -6.55 1.36 -14.51
C SER A 33 -6.62 0.87 -15.97
N LEU A 34 -6.01 1.62 -16.91
CA LEU A 34 -5.91 1.17 -18.32
C LEU A 34 -5.09 -0.12 -18.43
N GLY A 35 -3.96 -0.21 -17.72
CA GLY A 35 -3.11 -1.40 -17.71
C GLY A 35 -3.82 -2.61 -17.13
N VAL A 36 -4.47 -2.45 -15.97
CA VAL A 36 -5.24 -3.53 -15.33
C VAL A 36 -6.40 -4.01 -16.21
N GLY A 37 -7.15 -3.07 -16.78
CA GLY A 37 -8.25 -3.40 -17.70
C GLY A 37 -7.79 -4.16 -18.94
N TYR A 38 -6.66 -3.76 -19.53
CA TYR A 38 -6.04 -4.46 -20.65
C TYR A 38 -5.62 -5.89 -20.27
N LEU A 39 -4.84 -6.03 -19.18
CA LEU A 39 -4.37 -7.35 -18.73
C LEU A 39 -5.52 -8.27 -18.34
N ALA A 40 -6.58 -7.73 -17.72
CA ALA A 40 -7.77 -8.48 -17.35
C ALA A 40 -8.48 -9.05 -18.59
N GLY A 41 -8.75 -8.21 -19.59
CA GLY A 41 -9.36 -8.62 -20.84
C GLY A 41 -8.54 -9.65 -21.62
N GLU A 42 -7.23 -9.40 -21.77
CA GLU A 42 -6.30 -10.32 -22.45
C GLU A 42 -6.17 -11.66 -21.73
N THR A 43 -6.26 -11.68 -20.39
CA THR A 43 -6.23 -12.95 -19.62
C THR A 43 -7.45 -13.81 -19.97
N VAL A 44 -8.65 -13.24 -19.97
CA VAL A 44 -9.87 -13.99 -20.34
C VAL A 44 -9.83 -14.43 -21.81
N GLU A 45 -9.40 -13.55 -22.71
CA GLU A 45 -9.32 -13.87 -24.15
C GLU A 45 -8.31 -15.01 -24.39
N ARG A 46 -7.20 -15.03 -23.67
CA ARG A 46 -6.24 -16.13 -23.75
C ARG A 46 -6.82 -17.44 -23.24
N PHE A 47 -7.52 -17.44 -22.10
CA PHE A 47 -8.21 -18.64 -21.62
C PHE A 47 -9.24 -19.12 -22.64
N ARG A 48 -10.01 -18.21 -23.22
CA ARG A 48 -11.00 -18.51 -24.25
C ARG A 48 -10.39 -19.21 -25.49
N MET A 49 -9.17 -18.80 -25.89
CA MET A 49 -8.47 -19.39 -27.02
C MET A 49 -7.76 -20.70 -26.66
N GLN A 50 -7.15 -20.80 -25.49
CA GLN A 50 -6.34 -21.95 -25.08
C GLN A 50 -7.15 -23.09 -24.44
N GLN A 51 -8.31 -22.77 -23.88
CA GLN A 51 -9.21 -23.68 -23.17
C GLN A 51 -10.66 -23.47 -23.65
N PRO A 52 -10.97 -23.89 -24.91
CA PRO A 52 -12.33 -23.73 -25.46
C PRO A 52 -13.42 -24.42 -24.63
N GLU A 53 -13.02 -25.44 -23.87
CA GLU A 53 -13.89 -26.17 -22.93
C GLU A 53 -14.47 -25.29 -21.82
N LEU A 54 -13.88 -24.13 -21.54
CA LEU A 54 -14.38 -23.15 -20.57
C LEU A 54 -15.59 -22.37 -21.11
N GLU A 55 -15.87 -22.46 -22.41
CA GLU A 55 -17.01 -21.80 -23.08
C GLU A 55 -17.12 -20.29 -22.75
N LEU A 56 -15.97 -19.61 -22.65
CA LEU A 56 -15.92 -18.18 -22.34
C LEU A 56 -16.44 -17.34 -23.50
N THR A 57 -17.27 -16.37 -23.18
CA THR A 57 -17.89 -15.47 -24.15
C THR A 57 -17.13 -14.15 -24.28
N LYS A 58 -17.28 -13.47 -25.41
CA LYS A 58 -16.78 -12.10 -25.59
C LYS A 58 -17.42 -11.09 -24.63
N ARG A 59 -18.65 -11.40 -24.13
CA ARG A 59 -19.29 -10.56 -23.09
C ARG A 59 -18.50 -10.64 -21.80
N GLU A 60 -18.14 -11.83 -21.35
CA GLU A 60 -17.32 -12.02 -20.13
C GLU A 60 -15.95 -11.36 -20.27
N THR A 61 -15.28 -11.51 -21.42
CA THR A 61 -14.02 -10.78 -21.68
C THR A 61 -14.18 -9.27 -21.45
N ARG A 62 -15.26 -8.67 -21.97
CA ARG A 62 -15.52 -7.24 -21.80
C ARG A 62 -15.85 -6.86 -20.36
N LEU A 63 -16.61 -7.68 -19.65
CA LEU A 63 -17.01 -7.40 -18.26
C LEU A 63 -15.81 -7.51 -17.29
N VAL A 64 -14.95 -8.51 -17.48
CA VAL A 64 -13.72 -8.65 -16.66
C VAL A 64 -12.73 -7.52 -16.98
N SER A 65 -12.61 -7.12 -18.25
CA SER A 65 -11.82 -5.94 -18.64
C SER A 65 -12.38 -4.66 -18.00
N ALA A 66 -13.71 -4.48 -17.98
CA ALA A 66 -14.36 -3.35 -17.33
C ALA A 66 -14.13 -3.35 -15.81
N ALA A 67 -14.16 -4.51 -15.15
CA ALA A 67 -13.81 -4.62 -13.74
C ALA A 67 -12.38 -4.16 -13.47
N GLY A 68 -11.41 -4.58 -14.29
CA GLY A 68 -10.03 -4.09 -14.21
C GLY A 68 -9.90 -2.59 -14.43
N LEU A 69 -10.67 -2.01 -15.37
CA LEU A 69 -10.69 -0.55 -15.59
C LEU A 69 -11.23 0.22 -14.38
N LEU A 70 -12.23 -0.32 -13.69
CA LEU A 70 -13.03 0.41 -12.70
C LEU A 70 -12.67 0.09 -11.24
N HIS A 71 -11.74 -0.85 -10.99
CA HIS A 71 -11.45 -1.32 -9.63
C HIS A 71 -11.01 -0.20 -8.68
N ASP A 72 -10.30 0.80 -9.18
CA ASP A 72 -9.69 1.90 -8.43
C ASP A 72 -10.45 3.22 -8.48
N ILE A 73 -11.63 3.27 -9.12
CA ILE A 73 -12.40 4.53 -9.33
C ILE A 73 -12.82 5.19 -8.01
N GLY A 74 -12.86 4.43 -6.92
CA GLY A 74 -13.24 4.90 -5.58
C GLY A 74 -12.07 5.38 -4.72
N HIS A 75 -10.84 5.50 -5.23
CA HIS A 75 -9.76 6.07 -4.43
C HIS A 75 -9.96 7.56 -4.16
N GLY A 76 -9.64 7.98 -2.93
CA GLY A 76 -9.60 9.40 -2.53
C GLY A 76 -8.24 10.07 -2.78
N PRO A 77 -8.09 11.33 -2.39
CA PRO A 77 -6.85 12.09 -2.53
C PRO A 77 -5.63 11.35 -1.95
N PHE A 78 -4.55 11.35 -2.72
CA PHE A 78 -3.31 10.67 -2.33
C PHE A 78 -3.46 9.17 -2.09
N SER A 79 -4.49 8.54 -2.69
CA SER A 79 -4.67 7.09 -2.69
C SER A 79 -4.76 6.51 -1.27
N HIS A 80 -3.92 5.57 -0.88
CA HIS A 80 -3.95 4.92 0.44
C HIS A 80 -3.70 5.85 1.64
N VAL A 81 -3.23 7.08 1.43
CA VAL A 81 -3.17 8.08 2.50
C VAL A 81 -4.57 8.46 2.97
N PHE A 82 -5.52 8.53 2.04
CA PHE A 82 -6.90 8.86 2.33
C PHE A 82 -7.58 7.79 3.21
N ASP A 83 -7.55 6.54 2.77
CA ASP A 83 -8.20 5.43 3.51
C ASP A 83 -7.42 5.01 4.77
N GLY A 84 -6.07 5.02 4.72
CA GLY A 84 -5.24 4.49 5.81
C GLY A 84 -4.89 5.48 6.91
N GLU A 85 -4.84 6.79 6.60
CA GLU A 85 -4.38 7.80 7.56
C GLU A 85 -5.42 8.90 7.81
N PHE A 86 -6.06 9.43 6.76
CA PHE A 86 -6.98 10.56 6.90
C PHE A 86 -8.35 10.14 7.46
N MET A 87 -9.06 9.24 6.79
CA MET A 87 -10.41 8.82 7.20
C MET A 87 -10.49 8.25 8.63
N PRO A 88 -9.52 7.41 9.08
CA PRO A 88 -9.53 6.93 10.46
C PRO A 88 -9.40 8.03 11.52
N ARG A 89 -8.87 9.21 11.16
CA ARG A 89 -8.71 10.34 12.10
C ARG A 89 -9.93 11.23 12.17
N VAL A 90 -10.64 11.40 11.04
CA VAL A 90 -11.83 12.30 10.97
C VAL A 90 -13.13 11.54 11.16
N CYS A 91 -13.19 10.27 10.78
CA CYS A 91 -14.37 9.39 10.90
C CYS A 91 -14.00 8.02 11.51
N PRO A 92 -13.54 7.96 12.77
CA PRO A 92 -13.06 6.71 13.38
C PRO A 92 -14.15 5.62 13.48
N ASP A 93 -15.41 6.02 13.62
CA ASP A 93 -16.55 5.12 13.78
C ASP A 93 -17.14 4.63 12.44
N THR A 94 -16.72 5.22 11.33
CA THR A 94 -17.21 4.87 9.99
C THR A 94 -16.03 4.47 9.11
N PRO A 95 -15.69 3.19 9.04
CA PRO A 95 -14.57 2.74 8.21
C PRO A 95 -14.81 3.10 6.74
N TYR A 96 -13.87 3.83 6.16
CA TYR A 96 -13.85 4.09 4.73
C TYR A 96 -13.05 3.02 4.00
N ASN A 97 -13.55 2.60 2.84
CA ASN A 97 -12.91 1.63 1.99
C ASN A 97 -13.07 2.05 0.52
N HIS A 98 -11.96 2.23 -0.18
CA HIS A 98 -11.97 2.64 -1.59
C HIS A 98 -12.64 1.63 -2.52
N GLU A 99 -12.60 0.34 -2.22
CA GLU A 99 -13.29 -0.69 -3.03
C GLU A 99 -14.82 -0.51 -2.93
N GLU A 100 -15.37 -0.32 -1.72
CA GLU A 100 -16.79 -0.04 -1.54
C GLU A 100 -17.21 1.26 -2.22
N MET A 101 -16.34 2.27 -2.16
CA MET A 101 -16.57 3.52 -2.89
C MET A 101 -16.51 3.29 -4.41
N SER A 102 -15.64 2.39 -4.91
CA SER A 102 -15.63 2.02 -6.32
C SER A 102 -16.96 1.46 -6.77
N LEU A 103 -17.60 0.61 -5.95
CA LEU A 103 -18.94 0.07 -6.28
C LEU A 103 -19.98 1.20 -6.39
N LYS A 104 -20.01 2.14 -5.42
CA LYS A 104 -20.92 3.29 -5.46
C LYS A 104 -20.65 4.21 -6.65
N MET A 105 -19.38 4.45 -6.96
CA MET A 105 -18.99 5.27 -8.10
C MET A 105 -19.36 4.64 -9.44
N ILE A 106 -19.34 3.30 -9.55
CA ILE A 106 -19.78 2.58 -10.74
C ILE A 106 -21.28 2.77 -10.95
N ASP A 107 -22.10 2.57 -9.90
CA ASP A 107 -23.54 2.78 -10.00
C ASP A 107 -23.85 4.21 -10.42
N PHE A 108 -23.24 5.20 -9.75
CA PHE A 108 -23.39 6.60 -10.08
C PHE A 108 -22.94 6.91 -11.51
N MET A 109 -21.79 6.40 -11.95
CA MET A 109 -21.28 6.61 -13.31
C MET A 109 -22.23 6.07 -14.36
N VAL A 110 -22.83 4.90 -14.14
CA VAL A 110 -23.79 4.28 -15.06
C VAL A 110 -25.05 5.12 -15.17
N ASP A 111 -25.58 5.57 -14.02
CA ASP A 111 -26.82 6.35 -13.98
C ASP A 111 -26.63 7.79 -14.52
N ASP A 112 -25.58 8.48 -14.11
CA ASP A 112 -25.26 9.87 -14.47
C ASP A 112 -24.97 10.03 -15.98
N ASN A 113 -24.33 9.03 -16.60
CA ASN A 113 -23.97 9.09 -18.01
C ASN A 113 -24.92 8.26 -18.89
N HIS A 114 -26.02 7.75 -18.35
CA HIS A 114 -27.01 6.92 -19.09
C HIS A 114 -26.36 5.78 -19.87
N ILE A 115 -25.42 5.07 -19.26
CA ILE A 115 -24.70 3.98 -19.92
C ILE A 115 -25.64 2.80 -20.10
N ASP A 116 -25.80 2.37 -21.37
CA ASP A 116 -26.62 1.21 -21.72
C ASP A 116 -25.89 -0.09 -21.36
N ILE A 117 -26.12 -0.57 -20.13
CA ILE A 117 -25.58 -1.80 -19.56
C ILE A 117 -26.63 -2.50 -18.70
N GLU A 118 -26.71 -3.83 -18.79
CA GLU A 118 -27.63 -4.59 -17.94
C GLU A 118 -27.23 -4.53 -16.47
N ARG A 119 -28.19 -4.41 -15.56
CA ARG A 119 -27.93 -4.37 -14.11
C ARG A 119 -27.19 -5.60 -13.58
N ASP A 120 -27.42 -6.78 -14.18
CA ASP A 120 -26.70 -8.00 -13.81
C ASP A 120 -25.24 -7.96 -14.25
N ASP A 121 -24.90 -7.24 -15.32
CA ASP A 121 -23.52 -7.02 -15.73
C ASP A 121 -22.80 -6.03 -14.80
N VAL A 122 -23.49 -4.97 -14.38
CA VAL A 122 -22.96 -4.05 -13.37
C VAL A 122 -22.64 -4.79 -12.07
N ARG A 123 -23.57 -5.62 -11.58
CA ARG A 123 -23.34 -6.45 -10.39
C ARG A 123 -22.16 -7.40 -10.56
N PHE A 124 -22.04 -8.04 -11.71
CA PHE A 124 -20.92 -8.93 -11.97
C PHE A 124 -19.58 -8.18 -11.97
N ILE A 125 -19.49 -6.99 -12.57
CA ILE A 125 -18.31 -6.12 -12.49
C ILE A 125 -17.97 -5.80 -11.02
N GLN A 126 -18.97 -5.42 -10.23
CA GLN A 126 -18.79 -5.10 -8.80
C GLN A 126 -18.34 -6.31 -7.98
N GLU A 127 -18.88 -7.50 -8.24
CA GLU A 127 -18.46 -8.75 -7.61
C GLU A 127 -16.99 -9.08 -7.93
N LEU A 128 -16.55 -8.90 -9.18
CA LEU A 128 -15.16 -9.13 -9.59
C LEU A 128 -14.17 -8.19 -8.87
N ILE A 129 -14.56 -6.94 -8.63
CA ILE A 129 -13.74 -5.94 -7.90
C ILE A 129 -13.64 -6.30 -6.41
N SER A 130 -14.75 -6.73 -5.81
CA SER A 130 -14.81 -7.04 -4.37
C SER A 130 -14.44 -8.48 -4.02
N ALA A 131 -14.01 -9.29 -4.99
CA ALA A 131 -13.80 -10.73 -4.84
C ALA A 131 -12.81 -11.10 -3.71
N ALA A 132 -11.77 -10.31 -3.50
CA ALA A 132 -10.77 -10.59 -2.46
C ALA A 132 -11.31 -10.48 -1.02
N LYS A 133 -12.38 -9.71 -0.79
CA LYS A 133 -12.98 -9.46 0.54
C LYS A 133 -14.28 -10.22 0.78
N SER A 134 -14.96 -10.66 -0.28
CA SER A 134 -16.26 -11.30 -0.14
C SER A 134 -16.13 -12.78 0.27
N THR A 135 -16.10 -13.02 1.58
CA THR A 135 -16.26 -14.38 2.14
C THR A 135 -17.70 -14.92 2.04
N HIS A 136 -18.67 -14.10 1.62
CA HIS A 136 -20.10 -14.41 1.76
C HIS A 136 -21.00 -14.14 0.53
N MET A 137 -20.50 -13.53 -0.53
CA MET A 137 -21.29 -13.36 -1.76
C MET A 137 -21.04 -14.52 -2.74
N LYS A 138 -21.69 -15.64 -2.50
CA LYS A 138 -21.86 -16.69 -3.52
C LYS A 138 -22.98 -16.25 -4.46
N SER A 139 -22.65 -15.61 -5.57
CA SER A 139 -23.60 -15.49 -6.64
C SER A 139 -23.79 -16.85 -7.32
N SER A 140 -24.94 -17.08 -7.95
CA SER A 140 -25.19 -18.30 -8.72
C SER A 140 -24.20 -18.47 -9.89
N ARG A 141 -23.51 -17.43 -10.32
CA ARG A 141 -22.42 -17.47 -11.32
C ARG A 141 -21.09 -17.95 -10.73
N MET A 142 -20.85 -17.74 -9.43
CA MET A 142 -19.63 -18.15 -8.75
C MET A 142 -19.50 -19.68 -8.59
N ASP A 143 -20.61 -20.40 -8.62
CA ASP A 143 -20.63 -21.86 -8.46
C ASP A 143 -20.04 -22.64 -9.65
N SER A 144 -19.76 -21.98 -10.80
CA SER A 144 -19.24 -22.63 -12.00
C SER A 144 -18.08 -21.93 -12.69
N ARG A 145 -17.66 -20.73 -12.23
CA ARG A 145 -16.61 -19.91 -12.86
C ARG A 145 -15.83 -19.07 -11.86
N GLY A 146 -15.44 -19.65 -10.72
CA GLY A 146 -14.71 -19.01 -9.65
C GLY A 146 -13.37 -18.39 -10.08
N TYR A 147 -12.72 -18.98 -11.08
CA TYR A 147 -11.46 -18.47 -11.65
C TYR A 147 -11.57 -17.06 -12.25
N LEU A 148 -12.75 -16.60 -12.70
CA LEU A 148 -12.94 -15.23 -13.19
C LEU A 148 -12.74 -14.20 -12.05
N TYR A 149 -13.11 -14.56 -10.84
CA TYR A 149 -12.94 -13.73 -9.63
C TYR A 149 -11.49 -13.69 -9.13
N GLU A 150 -10.60 -14.50 -9.71
CA GLU A 150 -9.17 -14.50 -9.39
C GLU A 150 -8.35 -13.59 -10.33
N ILE A 151 -8.97 -12.99 -11.37
CA ILE A 151 -8.23 -12.22 -12.37
C ILE A 151 -7.90 -10.82 -11.88
N VAL A 152 -8.90 -10.05 -11.40
CA VAL A 152 -8.75 -8.64 -11.00
C VAL A 152 -8.35 -8.51 -9.54
N ALA A 153 -9.00 -9.27 -8.64
CA ALA A 153 -8.77 -9.22 -7.21
C ALA A 153 -8.77 -10.63 -6.61
N ASN A 154 -7.59 -11.26 -6.54
CA ASN A 154 -7.46 -12.67 -6.16
C ASN A 154 -7.41 -12.87 -4.64
N GLY A 155 -8.54 -13.19 -4.03
CA GLY A 155 -8.63 -13.51 -2.59
C GLY A 155 -8.01 -14.84 -2.19
N ARG A 156 -7.77 -15.79 -3.13
CA ARG A 156 -7.22 -17.12 -2.84
C ARG A 156 -5.72 -17.07 -2.54
N ASN A 157 -4.95 -16.51 -3.47
CA ASN A 157 -3.49 -16.50 -3.38
C ASN A 157 -2.86 -15.13 -3.61
N GLY A 158 -3.64 -14.14 -4.03
CA GLY A 158 -3.18 -12.78 -4.25
C GLY A 158 -2.37 -12.56 -5.50
N ILE A 159 -2.41 -13.49 -6.49
CA ILE A 159 -1.80 -13.29 -7.80
C ILE A 159 -2.89 -12.81 -8.76
N ASP A 160 -2.89 -11.53 -9.06
CA ASP A 160 -3.89 -10.85 -9.89
C ASP A 160 -3.22 -9.87 -10.85
N VAL A 161 -3.98 -9.43 -11.85
CA VAL A 161 -3.48 -8.50 -12.87
C VAL A 161 -3.26 -7.09 -12.30
N ASP A 162 -3.93 -6.73 -11.19
CA ASP A 162 -3.64 -5.51 -10.45
C ASP A 162 -2.18 -5.49 -10.02
N LYS A 163 -1.71 -6.55 -9.33
CA LYS A 163 -0.30 -6.69 -8.93
C LYS A 163 0.68 -6.71 -10.10
N PHE A 164 0.29 -7.34 -11.19
CA PHE A 164 1.14 -7.36 -12.38
C PHE A 164 1.36 -5.96 -12.94
N ASP A 165 0.29 -5.16 -13.04
CA ASP A 165 0.43 -3.80 -13.55
C ASP A 165 1.17 -2.91 -12.58
N TYR A 166 0.71 -2.78 -11.29
CA TYR A 166 1.31 -1.78 -10.43
C TYR A 166 2.79 -2.06 -10.11
N LEU A 167 3.20 -3.32 -9.92
CA LEU A 167 4.62 -3.62 -9.66
C LEU A 167 5.49 -3.26 -10.88
N ALA A 168 5.06 -3.62 -12.09
CA ALA A 168 5.81 -3.30 -13.29
C ALA A 168 5.82 -1.78 -13.56
N ARG A 169 4.68 -1.13 -13.43
CA ARG A 169 4.50 0.32 -13.68
C ARG A 169 5.28 1.17 -12.69
N ASP A 170 5.14 0.87 -11.40
CA ASP A 170 5.83 1.62 -10.34
C ASP A 170 7.33 1.48 -10.48
N MET A 171 7.84 0.26 -10.70
CA MET A 171 9.27 0.04 -10.90
C MET A 171 9.79 0.77 -12.14
N LEU A 172 9.05 0.75 -13.25
CA LEU A 172 9.43 1.47 -14.47
C LEU A 172 9.50 2.98 -14.23
N ASN A 173 8.50 3.56 -13.56
CA ASN A 173 8.46 4.99 -13.29
C ASN A 173 9.53 5.44 -12.27
N LEU A 174 9.82 4.60 -11.27
CA LEU A 174 10.78 4.93 -10.21
C LEU A 174 12.24 4.67 -10.60
N PHE A 175 12.50 3.62 -11.36
CA PHE A 175 13.86 3.14 -11.63
C PHE A 175 14.20 3.08 -13.12
N GLY A 176 13.25 3.36 -14.00
CA GLY A 176 13.40 3.18 -15.44
C GLY A 176 13.64 1.70 -15.77
N THR A 177 14.43 1.43 -16.80
CA THR A 177 14.75 0.06 -17.22
C THR A 177 15.80 -0.62 -16.33
N ALA A 178 16.42 0.10 -15.39
CA ALA A 178 17.46 -0.45 -14.52
C ALA A 178 16.91 -1.52 -13.54
N LYS A 179 15.63 -1.44 -13.19
CA LYS A 179 14.94 -2.42 -12.35
C LYS A 179 13.49 -2.55 -12.80
N CYS A 180 13.19 -3.59 -13.56
CA CYS A 180 11.84 -3.89 -14.04
C CYS A 180 11.37 -5.22 -13.48
N PHE A 181 10.10 -5.29 -13.06
CA PHE A 181 9.43 -6.55 -12.78
C PHE A 181 8.82 -7.10 -14.07
N ASN A 182 9.16 -8.34 -14.42
CA ASN A 182 8.64 -9.01 -15.60
C ASN A 182 7.71 -10.16 -15.18
N PHE A 183 6.42 -9.93 -15.25
CA PHE A 183 5.40 -10.94 -14.94
C PHE A 183 5.00 -11.82 -16.13
N SER A 184 5.60 -11.61 -17.32
CA SER A 184 5.15 -12.26 -18.57
C SER A 184 5.12 -13.79 -18.47
N ARG A 185 6.08 -14.41 -17.77
CA ARG A 185 6.09 -15.85 -17.60
C ARG A 185 4.92 -16.33 -16.73
N LEU A 186 4.65 -15.67 -15.60
CA LEU A 186 3.47 -15.97 -14.77
C LEU A 186 2.17 -15.81 -15.55
N TRP A 187 2.10 -14.74 -16.33
CA TRP A 187 0.91 -14.44 -17.12
C TRP A 187 0.71 -15.40 -18.29
N LEU A 188 1.78 -15.92 -18.92
CA LEU A 188 1.71 -16.84 -20.07
C LEU A 188 1.55 -18.30 -19.65
N PHE A 189 2.18 -18.73 -18.56
CA PHE A 189 2.23 -20.12 -18.10
C PHE A 189 1.20 -20.38 -16.98
N ASN A 190 -0.04 -19.95 -17.19
CA ASN A 190 -1.16 -20.29 -16.33
C ASN A 190 -2.31 -20.90 -17.14
N ARG A 191 -3.19 -21.64 -16.48
CA ARG A 191 -4.42 -22.21 -17.04
C ARG A 191 -5.45 -22.41 -15.95
N VAL A 192 -6.69 -22.62 -16.34
CA VAL A 192 -7.78 -22.97 -15.41
C VAL A 192 -7.84 -24.48 -15.23
N ILE A 193 -7.81 -24.94 -13.97
CA ILE A 193 -7.99 -26.35 -13.58
C ILE A 193 -8.82 -26.34 -12.29
N ASP A 194 -9.86 -27.17 -12.20
CA ASP A 194 -10.72 -27.28 -11.03
C ASP A 194 -11.25 -25.92 -10.53
N ASP A 195 -11.73 -25.11 -11.48
CA ASP A 195 -12.29 -23.77 -11.24
C ASP A 195 -11.35 -22.79 -10.50
N GLN A 196 -10.03 -22.91 -10.74
CA GLN A 196 -9.01 -22.00 -10.20
C GLN A 196 -7.89 -21.76 -11.23
N ILE A 197 -7.19 -20.61 -11.09
CA ILE A 197 -6.02 -20.32 -11.89
C ILE A 197 -4.81 -21.06 -11.33
N CYS A 198 -4.27 -21.99 -12.14
CA CYS A 198 -3.09 -22.77 -11.80
C CYS A 198 -1.88 -22.33 -12.64
N TYR A 199 -0.68 -22.48 -12.08
CA TYR A 199 0.57 -22.07 -12.72
C TYR A 199 1.41 -23.28 -13.11
N HIS A 200 2.10 -23.22 -14.25
CA HIS A 200 3.01 -24.28 -14.64
C HIS A 200 4.18 -24.40 -13.66
N THR A 201 4.63 -25.62 -13.38
CA THR A 201 5.77 -25.88 -12.45
C THR A 201 7.04 -25.12 -12.80
N SER A 202 7.28 -24.82 -14.09
CA SER A 202 8.47 -24.07 -14.52
C SER A 202 8.52 -22.61 -14.07
N VAL A 203 7.40 -22.06 -13.53
CA VAL A 203 7.32 -20.68 -13.03
C VAL A 203 7.17 -20.58 -11.51
N ASN A 204 7.48 -21.66 -10.79
CA ASN A 204 7.39 -21.68 -9.33
C ASN A 204 8.29 -20.62 -8.66
N LEU A 205 9.48 -20.37 -9.18
CA LEU A 205 10.37 -19.29 -8.71
C LEU A 205 9.85 -17.91 -9.06
N ASP A 206 9.21 -17.75 -10.23
CA ASP A 206 8.59 -16.47 -10.63
C ASP A 206 7.45 -16.09 -9.68
N VAL A 207 6.72 -17.08 -9.12
CA VAL A 207 5.70 -16.85 -8.08
C VAL A 207 6.32 -16.28 -6.81
N TYR A 208 7.44 -16.85 -6.35
CA TYR A 208 8.16 -16.31 -5.19
C TYR A 208 8.71 -14.91 -5.47
N ASP A 209 9.27 -14.68 -6.67
CA ASP A 209 9.81 -13.39 -7.05
C ASP A 209 8.73 -12.29 -7.05
N LEU A 210 7.51 -12.58 -7.50
CA LEU A 210 6.38 -11.66 -7.41
C LEU A 210 6.17 -11.15 -5.97
N PHE A 211 6.06 -12.04 -5.00
CA PHE A 211 5.83 -11.68 -3.61
C PHE A 211 7.05 -11.01 -2.96
N GLN A 212 8.26 -11.42 -3.35
CA GLN A 212 9.50 -10.80 -2.90
C GLN A 212 9.64 -9.37 -3.44
N GLN A 213 9.34 -9.13 -4.72
CA GLN A 213 9.35 -7.79 -5.32
C GLN A 213 8.30 -6.89 -4.65
N ARG A 214 7.09 -7.41 -4.42
CA ARG A 214 6.06 -6.70 -3.66
C ARG A 214 6.57 -6.28 -2.28
N TYR A 215 7.14 -7.22 -1.50
CA TYR A 215 7.71 -6.93 -0.19
C TYR A 215 8.81 -5.87 -0.27
N GLN A 216 9.74 -5.97 -1.22
CA GLN A 216 10.82 -5.00 -1.41
C GLN A 216 10.28 -3.61 -1.73
N MET A 217 9.26 -3.50 -2.59
CA MET A 217 8.62 -2.23 -2.91
C MET A 217 7.95 -1.62 -1.67
N HIS A 218 7.22 -2.43 -0.89
CA HIS A 218 6.63 -1.97 0.36
C HIS A 218 7.68 -1.49 1.35
N LYS A 219 8.78 -2.22 1.52
CA LYS A 219 9.83 -1.90 2.50
C LYS A 219 10.64 -0.67 2.13
N SER A 220 11.04 -0.56 0.86
CA SER A 220 12.02 0.44 0.42
C SER A 220 11.38 1.70 -0.15
N ILE A 221 10.18 1.59 -0.74
CA ILE A 221 9.54 2.67 -1.49
C ILE A 221 8.24 3.12 -0.80
N TYR A 222 7.21 2.25 -0.75
CA TYR A 222 5.88 2.66 -0.27
C TYR A 222 5.89 3.10 1.20
N ASN A 223 6.77 2.53 2.00
CA ASN A 223 7.01 2.94 3.39
C ASN A 223 8.33 3.68 3.58
N HIS A 224 8.84 4.39 2.56
CA HIS A 224 10.06 5.19 2.72
C HIS A 224 9.84 6.28 3.79
N ARG A 225 10.80 6.41 4.75
CA ARG A 225 10.65 7.32 5.91
C ARG A 225 10.30 8.76 5.56
N ASN A 226 10.98 9.34 4.54
CA ASN A 226 10.66 10.70 4.11
C ASN A 226 9.30 10.77 3.40
N GLY A 227 8.88 9.67 2.71
CA GLY A 227 7.54 9.54 2.15
C GLY A 227 6.48 9.57 3.25
N LYS A 228 6.68 8.80 4.31
CA LYS A 228 5.78 8.79 5.48
C LYS A 228 5.73 10.16 6.19
N ALA A 229 6.87 10.87 6.29
CA ALA A 229 6.88 12.23 6.84
C ALA A 229 6.01 13.20 6.01
N VAL A 230 6.10 13.13 4.67
CA VAL A 230 5.22 13.91 3.77
C VAL A 230 3.77 13.49 3.89
N GLU A 231 3.50 12.20 3.96
CA GLU A 231 2.16 11.63 4.14
C GLU A 231 1.49 12.17 5.41
N PHE A 232 2.19 12.16 6.55
CA PHE A 232 1.68 12.72 7.80
C PHE A 232 1.42 14.23 7.71
N MET A 233 2.29 14.98 7.04
CA MET A 233 2.08 16.43 6.85
C MET A 233 0.84 16.71 5.99
N ILE A 234 0.65 15.98 4.89
CA ILE A 234 -0.52 16.13 4.03
C ILE A 234 -1.79 15.71 4.76
N CYS A 235 -1.73 14.60 5.50
CA CYS A 235 -2.85 14.15 6.31
C CYS A 235 -3.23 15.18 7.38
N ASP A 236 -2.26 15.71 8.14
CA ASP A 236 -2.51 16.75 9.14
C ASP A 236 -3.13 18.01 8.51
N ALA A 237 -2.67 18.41 7.31
CA ALA A 237 -3.25 19.56 6.61
C ALA A 237 -4.71 19.29 6.15
N MET A 238 -5.01 18.07 5.66
CA MET A 238 -6.37 17.69 5.29
C MET A 238 -7.31 17.62 6.50
N VAL A 239 -6.84 17.09 7.64
CA VAL A 239 -7.62 17.04 8.89
C VAL A 239 -7.99 18.44 9.38
N LEU A 240 -7.04 19.38 9.33
CA LEU A 240 -7.29 20.78 9.70
C LEU A 240 -8.24 21.51 8.72
N ALA A 241 -8.31 21.06 7.49
CA ALA A 241 -9.14 21.66 6.45
C ALA A 241 -10.51 20.97 6.30
N ASP A 242 -10.70 19.82 6.90
CA ASP A 242 -11.82 18.93 6.66
C ASP A 242 -13.18 19.61 6.81
N LYS A 243 -13.41 20.27 7.96
CA LYS A 243 -14.69 20.94 8.25
C LYS A 243 -15.04 22.07 7.29
N GLU A 244 -14.04 22.75 6.74
CA GLU A 244 -14.30 23.88 5.83
C GLU A 244 -14.42 23.42 4.39
N LEU A 245 -13.65 22.43 3.98
CA LEU A 245 -13.67 21.94 2.61
C LEU A 245 -14.62 20.76 2.40
N GLY A 246 -15.20 20.20 3.47
CA GLY A 246 -16.12 19.06 3.39
C GLY A 246 -15.46 17.80 2.83
N ILE A 247 -14.17 17.56 3.17
CA ILE A 247 -13.40 16.47 2.56
C ILE A 247 -13.98 15.10 2.94
N SER A 248 -14.24 14.88 4.24
CA SER A 248 -14.85 13.65 4.73
C SER A 248 -16.33 13.56 4.33
N ASP A 249 -17.07 14.67 4.35
CA ASP A 249 -18.48 14.70 3.97
C ASP A 249 -18.68 14.28 2.50
N ALA A 250 -17.75 14.63 1.61
CA ALA A 250 -17.81 14.23 0.20
C ALA A 250 -17.86 12.71 0.00
N THR A 251 -17.41 11.92 0.98
CA THR A 251 -17.48 10.44 0.90
C THR A 251 -18.89 9.88 1.05
N GLN A 252 -19.84 10.70 1.50
CA GLN A 252 -21.25 10.29 1.68
C GLN A 252 -22.03 10.26 0.35
N SER A 253 -21.56 10.97 -0.67
CA SER A 253 -22.23 11.10 -1.96
C SER A 253 -21.24 10.96 -3.11
N PRO A 254 -21.45 10.01 -4.05
CA PRO A 254 -20.64 9.88 -5.25
C PRO A 254 -20.60 11.17 -6.10
N GLU A 255 -21.68 11.95 -6.11
CA GLU A 255 -21.79 13.22 -6.83
C GLU A 255 -20.79 14.26 -6.32
N GLN A 256 -20.51 14.26 -5.01
CA GLN A 256 -19.50 15.14 -4.41
C GLN A 256 -18.11 14.52 -4.49
N PHE A 257 -18.02 13.20 -4.26
CA PHE A 257 -16.78 12.48 -4.27
C PHE A 257 -16.03 12.53 -5.62
N GLN A 258 -16.75 12.61 -6.74
CA GLN A 258 -16.11 12.73 -8.05
C GLN A 258 -15.23 13.97 -8.22
N TYR A 259 -15.42 15.03 -7.42
CA TYR A 259 -14.59 16.25 -7.44
C TYR A 259 -13.44 16.22 -6.42
N LEU A 260 -13.40 15.21 -5.58
CA LEU A 260 -12.38 15.08 -4.53
C LEU A 260 -11.12 14.40 -5.09
N THR A 261 -10.05 15.18 -5.33
CA THR A 261 -8.78 14.73 -5.92
C THR A 261 -7.58 15.29 -5.15
N ASP A 262 -6.36 14.99 -5.58
CA ASP A 262 -5.12 15.54 -5.01
C ASP A 262 -5.07 17.08 -5.05
N HIS A 263 -5.92 17.70 -5.84
CA HIS A 263 -6.08 19.17 -5.90
C HIS A 263 -6.58 19.79 -4.58
N VAL A 264 -7.05 19.00 -3.62
CA VAL A 264 -7.42 19.47 -2.28
C VAL A 264 -6.29 20.29 -1.63
N ILE A 265 -5.03 19.90 -1.87
CA ILE A 265 -3.87 20.66 -1.36
C ILE A 265 -3.78 22.04 -2.00
N HIS A 266 -4.05 22.13 -3.30
CA HIS A 266 -4.08 23.44 -3.97
C HIS A 266 -5.22 24.33 -3.45
N GLN A 267 -6.39 23.74 -3.18
CA GLN A 267 -7.51 24.48 -2.57
C GLN A 267 -7.12 25.06 -1.21
N ILE A 268 -6.42 24.29 -0.37
CA ILE A 268 -5.88 24.78 0.91
C ILE A 268 -4.89 25.93 0.68
N GLU A 269 -3.93 25.78 -0.27
CA GLU A 269 -2.87 26.76 -0.53
C GLU A 269 -3.42 28.12 -0.97
N VAL A 270 -4.43 28.15 -1.85
CA VAL A 270 -4.96 29.39 -2.44
C VAL A 270 -6.07 30.02 -1.61
N SER A 271 -6.65 29.32 -0.65
CA SER A 271 -7.72 29.84 0.18
C SER A 271 -7.28 31.05 0.99
N LYS A 272 -8.16 32.05 1.08
CA LYS A 272 -7.97 33.26 1.92
C LYS A 272 -8.60 33.13 3.31
N SER A 273 -9.24 32.00 3.58
CA SER A 273 -9.88 31.75 4.88
C SER A 273 -8.86 31.69 6.01
N GLN A 274 -9.18 32.34 7.11
CA GLN A 274 -8.32 32.32 8.32
C GLN A 274 -8.37 30.97 9.03
N THR A 275 -9.45 30.22 8.92
CA THR A 275 -9.59 28.87 9.51
C THR A 275 -8.63 27.88 8.86
N LEU A 276 -8.28 28.06 7.58
CA LEU A 276 -7.31 27.25 6.85
C LEU A 276 -5.85 27.68 7.04
N GLU A 277 -5.58 28.75 7.80
CA GLU A 277 -4.19 29.21 8.01
C GLU A 277 -3.28 28.13 8.61
N PRO A 278 -3.68 27.36 9.63
CA PRO A 278 -2.86 26.28 10.15
C PRO A 278 -2.52 25.22 9.08
N ALA A 279 -3.50 24.80 8.28
CA ALA A 279 -3.30 23.85 7.18
C ALA A 279 -2.34 24.43 6.12
N ARG A 280 -2.52 25.70 5.72
CA ARG A 280 -1.62 26.39 4.79
C ARG A 280 -0.18 26.44 5.29
N GLN A 281 0.04 26.64 6.59
CA GLN A 281 1.38 26.68 7.15
C GLN A 281 2.08 25.31 7.04
N ILE A 282 1.36 24.21 7.24
CA ILE A 282 1.89 22.86 7.03
C ILE A 282 2.30 22.67 5.57
N ILE A 283 1.42 23.03 4.61
CA ILE A 283 1.73 22.93 3.19
C ILE A 283 2.92 23.82 2.81
N LYS A 284 3.02 25.03 3.35
CA LYS A 284 4.15 25.93 3.15
C LYS A 284 5.47 25.35 3.69
N GLN A 285 5.43 24.65 4.83
CA GLN A 285 6.61 23.93 5.34
C GLN A 285 6.99 22.80 4.40
N LEU A 286 6.02 21.99 3.93
CA LEU A 286 6.23 20.93 2.95
C LEU A 286 6.90 21.46 1.66
N ARG A 287 6.37 22.56 1.09
CA ARG A 287 6.94 23.20 -0.11
C ARG A 287 8.37 23.69 0.12
N ARG A 288 8.72 24.06 1.33
CA ARG A 288 10.08 24.48 1.75
C ARG A 288 10.96 23.32 2.19
N ARG A 289 10.46 22.07 2.08
CA ARG A 289 11.17 20.85 2.49
C ARG A 289 11.52 20.81 3.99
N LYS A 290 10.76 21.52 4.81
CA LYS A 290 10.80 21.43 6.27
C LYS A 290 9.84 20.34 6.71
N LEU A 291 10.27 19.08 6.54
CA LEU A 291 9.47 17.91 6.83
C LEU A 291 9.45 17.63 8.33
N TYR A 292 8.44 16.85 8.78
CA TYR A 292 8.47 16.23 10.10
C TYR A 292 9.73 15.38 10.23
N GLU A 293 10.40 15.47 11.37
CA GLU A 293 11.70 14.81 11.56
C GLU A 293 11.50 13.33 11.92
N PHE A 294 12.21 12.47 11.19
CA PHE A 294 12.32 11.06 11.53
C PHE A 294 13.23 10.91 12.77
N ILE A 295 12.73 10.30 13.83
CA ILE A 295 13.44 10.14 15.10
C ILE A 295 14.22 8.83 15.11
N ASP A 296 13.52 7.69 15.07
CA ASP A 296 14.15 6.36 15.07
C ASP A 296 13.16 5.30 14.56
N GLU A 297 13.66 4.10 14.29
CA GLU A 297 12.85 2.93 13.96
C GLU A 297 13.31 1.69 14.71
N TYR A 298 12.39 0.79 14.94
CA TYR A 298 12.66 -0.50 15.58
C TYR A 298 11.91 -1.62 14.86
N LEU A 299 12.68 -2.60 14.37
CA LEU A 299 12.13 -3.85 13.85
C LEU A 299 11.86 -4.77 15.04
N LEU A 300 10.57 -5.06 15.30
CA LEU A 300 10.19 -5.92 16.41
C LEU A 300 10.65 -7.35 16.18
N PRO A 301 11.34 -7.96 17.18
CA PRO A 301 11.62 -9.39 17.15
C PRO A 301 10.32 -10.21 17.04
N PRO A 302 10.32 -11.35 16.34
CA PRO A 302 9.10 -12.15 16.10
C PRO A 302 8.33 -12.52 17.38
N HIS A 303 9.03 -12.82 18.48
CA HIS A 303 8.40 -13.18 19.76
C HIS A 303 7.71 -12.01 20.50
N LEU A 304 7.93 -10.77 20.06
CA LEU A 304 7.31 -9.55 20.58
C LEU A 304 6.17 -9.03 19.69
N MET A 305 6.10 -9.45 18.43
CA MET A 305 5.14 -8.90 17.47
C MET A 305 3.68 -9.02 17.89
N SER A 306 3.32 -10.12 18.58
CA SER A 306 1.96 -10.35 19.09
C SER A 306 1.78 -9.88 20.54
N LYS A 307 2.87 -9.69 21.31
CA LYS A 307 2.81 -9.34 22.72
C LYS A 307 2.68 -7.83 22.95
N ILE A 308 3.26 -7.03 22.06
CA ILE A 308 3.20 -5.57 22.18
C ILE A 308 1.95 -5.09 21.42
N PRO A 309 1.00 -4.42 22.11
CA PRO A 309 -0.17 -3.82 21.45
C PRO A 309 0.29 -2.75 20.44
N LYS A 310 -0.67 -2.18 19.69
CA LYS A 310 -0.38 -1.05 18.79
C LYS A 310 0.13 0.12 19.63
N ILE A 311 1.35 0.58 19.35
CA ILE A 311 2.01 1.64 20.12
C ILE A 311 1.38 2.99 19.75
N GLN A 312 1.04 3.76 20.79
CA GLN A 312 0.43 5.08 20.65
C GLN A 312 1.44 6.19 21.06
N PRO A 313 1.25 7.44 20.61
CA PRO A 313 2.07 8.57 21.02
C PRO A 313 2.18 8.73 22.54
N GLU A 314 1.08 8.47 23.27
CA GLU A 314 1.00 8.53 24.73
C GLU A 314 1.96 7.55 25.40
N ASP A 315 2.10 6.34 24.84
CA ASP A 315 3.00 5.31 25.38
C ASP A 315 4.46 5.81 25.36
N ILE A 316 4.83 6.59 24.34
CA ILE A 316 6.17 7.17 24.26
C ILE A 316 6.30 8.37 25.19
N ALA A 317 5.32 9.29 25.19
CA ALA A 317 5.38 10.51 25.99
C ALA A 317 5.47 10.22 27.49
N CYS A 318 4.75 9.18 27.99
CA CYS A 318 4.80 8.73 29.38
C CYS A 318 6.18 8.16 29.79
N ASN A 319 7.02 7.80 28.84
CA ASN A 319 8.37 7.29 29.07
C ASN A 319 9.47 8.36 28.96
N ASN A 320 9.12 9.64 29.08
CA ASN A 320 10.07 10.73 29.04
C ASN A 320 11.07 10.64 30.21
N VAL A 321 12.34 10.53 29.87
CA VAL A 321 13.47 10.46 30.83
C VAL A 321 14.34 11.74 30.82
N THR A 322 14.00 12.68 29.92
CA THR A 322 14.78 13.91 29.74
C THR A 322 14.29 15.00 30.70
N THR A 323 15.15 15.45 31.58
CA THR A 323 14.82 16.48 32.57
C THR A 323 14.66 17.85 31.90
N GLY A 324 13.61 18.60 32.26
CA GLY A 324 13.38 19.96 31.79
C GLY A 324 12.70 20.07 30.41
N VAL A 325 12.39 18.95 29.75
CA VAL A 325 11.64 18.92 28.52
C VAL A 325 10.33 18.16 28.74
N GLN A 326 9.20 18.83 28.52
CA GLN A 326 7.89 18.18 28.55
C GLN A 326 7.57 17.65 27.14
N LEU A 327 7.16 16.39 27.05
CA LEU A 327 6.70 15.79 25.80
C LEU A 327 5.17 15.82 25.74
N ASN A 328 4.65 16.40 24.66
CA ASN A 328 3.23 16.33 24.34
C ASN A 328 3.00 15.20 23.34
N PRO A 329 2.02 14.29 23.56
CA PRO A 329 1.70 13.24 22.61
C PRO A 329 1.43 13.77 21.19
N GLU A 330 0.84 14.96 21.08
CA GLU A 330 0.55 15.62 19.78
C GLU A 330 1.82 15.94 18.96
N ASP A 331 2.98 16.12 19.62
CA ASP A 331 4.26 16.32 18.94
C ASP A 331 4.84 15.01 18.37
N ILE A 332 4.31 13.87 18.78
CA ILE A 332 4.82 12.54 18.46
C ILE A 332 3.92 11.88 17.40
N ILE A 333 4.54 11.29 16.39
CA ILE A 333 3.85 10.43 15.44
C ILE A 333 4.43 9.03 15.53
N VAL A 334 3.57 8.03 15.68
CA VAL A 334 3.95 6.62 15.67
C VAL A 334 3.39 5.95 14.42
N SER A 335 4.29 5.45 13.59
CA SER A 335 3.96 4.58 12.46
C SER A 335 4.26 3.14 12.85
N ASP A 336 3.22 2.40 13.20
CA ASP A 336 3.31 1.00 13.61
C ASP A 336 2.73 0.13 12.51
N GLY A 337 3.58 -0.37 11.63
CA GLY A 337 3.21 -1.07 10.40
C GLY A 337 3.70 -2.52 10.35
N ARG A 338 2.87 -3.38 9.73
CA ARG A 338 3.24 -4.75 9.40
C ARG A 338 3.51 -4.87 7.90
N LEU A 339 4.64 -5.46 7.56
CA LEU A 339 5.04 -5.76 6.20
C LEU A 339 5.05 -7.27 6.01
N ASN A 340 4.44 -7.75 4.95
CA ASN A 340 4.37 -9.18 4.66
C ASN A 340 4.40 -9.47 3.17
N TYR A 341 4.53 -10.75 2.83
CA TYR A 341 4.56 -11.26 1.47
C TYR A 341 3.16 -11.38 0.82
N ASN A 342 2.09 -10.95 1.44
CA ASN A 342 0.68 -10.90 1.04
C ASN A 342 -0.27 -11.62 2.00
N GLN A 343 0.11 -12.73 2.63
CA GLN A 343 -0.75 -13.57 3.47
C GLN A 343 -0.34 -13.56 4.97
N ARG A 344 0.08 -12.40 5.47
CA ARG A 344 0.57 -12.24 6.84
C ARG A 344 1.75 -13.18 7.12
N GLU A 345 1.68 -13.96 8.21
CA GLU A 345 2.75 -14.89 8.62
C GLU A 345 2.88 -16.14 7.72
N ARG A 346 1.88 -16.41 6.86
CA ARG A 346 1.88 -17.60 5.99
C ARG A 346 2.74 -17.37 4.75
N ASN A 347 3.35 -18.44 4.27
CA ASN A 347 3.96 -18.45 2.95
C ASN A 347 2.87 -18.31 1.88
N PRO A 348 2.86 -17.26 1.06
CA PRO A 348 1.81 -17.05 0.07
C PRO A 348 1.78 -18.11 -1.03
N VAL A 349 2.90 -18.80 -1.27
CA VAL A 349 3.00 -19.84 -2.31
C VAL A 349 2.27 -21.13 -1.92
N ASP A 350 2.05 -21.37 -0.61
CA ASP A 350 1.32 -22.55 -0.14
C ASP A 350 -0.15 -22.59 -0.63
N SER A 351 -0.70 -21.42 -0.99
CA SER A 351 -2.05 -21.30 -1.56
C SER A 351 -2.08 -21.27 -3.08
N VAL A 352 -0.94 -21.43 -3.75
CA VAL A 352 -0.84 -21.44 -5.21
C VAL A 352 -0.91 -22.87 -5.73
N ALA A 353 -1.83 -23.12 -6.66
CA ALA A 353 -1.94 -24.39 -7.36
C ALA A 353 -1.03 -24.42 -8.59
N PHE A 354 -0.36 -25.53 -8.81
CA PHE A 354 0.52 -25.77 -9.94
C PHE A 354 0.04 -26.93 -10.78
N TYR A 355 0.48 -26.98 -12.04
CA TYR A 355 0.30 -28.13 -12.94
C TYR A 355 1.60 -28.44 -13.67
N SER A 356 1.71 -29.64 -14.25
CA SER A 356 2.89 -30.08 -14.98
C SER A 356 2.58 -30.36 -16.46
N SER A 357 3.62 -30.39 -17.30
CA SER A 357 3.49 -30.79 -18.71
C SER A 357 3.03 -32.24 -18.90
N ASN A 358 3.18 -33.09 -17.87
CA ASN A 358 2.78 -34.51 -17.94
C ASN A 358 1.27 -34.68 -17.80
N ASP A 359 0.60 -33.75 -17.08
CA ASP A 359 -0.85 -33.79 -16.91
C ASP A 359 -1.36 -32.34 -16.78
N LEU A 360 -1.97 -31.86 -17.86
CA LEU A 360 -2.48 -30.50 -17.98
C LEU A 360 -3.83 -30.29 -17.27
N ASN A 361 -4.45 -31.37 -16.77
CA ASN A 361 -5.78 -31.33 -16.18
C ASN A 361 -5.77 -31.63 -14.66
N LYS A 362 -4.58 -31.78 -14.07
CA LYS A 362 -4.41 -32.06 -12.65
C LYS A 362 -3.60 -30.98 -11.97
N SER A 363 -4.20 -30.37 -10.95
CA SER A 363 -3.51 -29.39 -10.09
C SER A 363 -2.92 -30.05 -8.84
N PHE A 364 -1.85 -29.44 -8.29
CA PHE A 364 -1.19 -29.83 -7.04
C PHE A 364 -0.45 -28.66 -6.41
N HIS A 365 -0.10 -28.77 -5.14
CA HIS A 365 0.72 -27.79 -4.43
C HIS A 365 2.16 -28.27 -4.31
N ILE A 366 3.12 -27.35 -4.40
CA ILE A 366 4.56 -27.64 -4.29
C ILE A 366 5.03 -27.16 -2.91
N PRO A 367 5.53 -28.04 -2.03
CA PRO A 367 6.17 -27.63 -0.78
C PRO A 367 7.36 -26.72 -1.05
N LYS A 368 7.57 -25.70 -0.21
CA LYS A 368 8.64 -24.71 -0.39
C LYS A 368 10.04 -25.36 -0.48
N GLU A 369 10.27 -26.44 0.25
CA GLU A 369 11.53 -27.19 0.29
C GLU A 369 11.86 -27.87 -1.05
N GLN A 370 10.86 -28.12 -1.89
CA GLN A 370 11.04 -28.64 -3.25
C GLN A 370 11.34 -27.53 -4.27
N VAL A 371 11.11 -26.27 -3.90
CA VAL A 371 11.42 -25.12 -4.76
C VAL A 371 12.81 -24.57 -4.42
N SER A 372 13.08 -24.25 -3.15
CA SER A 372 14.39 -23.77 -2.69
C SER A 372 14.52 -23.86 -1.16
N LEU A 373 15.72 -24.18 -0.69
CA LEU A 373 16.08 -24.10 0.73
C LEU A 373 16.47 -22.70 1.20
N LEU A 374 16.57 -21.72 0.28
CA LEU A 374 17.00 -20.35 0.57
C LEU A 374 15.84 -19.38 0.81
N PHE A 375 14.62 -19.86 0.93
CA PHE A 375 13.47 -19.02 1.24
C PHE A 375 13.46 -18.60 2.71
N PRO A 376 12.87 -17.42 3.03
CA PRO A 376 12.78 -16.96 4.39
C PRO A 376 11.92 -17.92 5.24
N GLU A 377 12.23 -18.00 6.53
CA GLU A 377 11.38 -18.73 7.50
C GLU A 377 10.17 -17.90 7.95
N LYS A 378 10.27 -16.57 7.86
CA LYS A 378 9.24 -15.63 8.29
C LYS A 378 8.77 -14.79 7.12
N PHE A 379 7.46 -14.63 6.99
CA PHE A 379 6.82 -13.92 5.89
C PHE A 379 6.14 -12.62 6.32
N GLU A 380 6.25 -12.26 7.59
CA GLU A 380 5.76 -10.99 8.15
C GLU A 380 6.81 -10.38 9.10
N GLU A 381 6.93 -9.06 9.07
CA GLU A 381 7.69 -8.25 10.02
C GLU A 381 6.85 -7.06 10.49
N ARG A 382 7.14 -6.56 11.71
CA ARG A 382 6.51 -5.37 12.26
C ARG A 382 7.57 -4.33 12.56
N VAL A 383 7.42 -3.16 11.96
CA VAL A 383 8.35 -2.03 12.09
C VAL A 383 7.62 -0.86 12.75
N VAL A 384 8.20 -0.36 13.83
CA VAL A 384 7.71 0.84 14.50
C VAL A 384 8.65 1.99 14.19
N ARG A 385 8.10 3.09 13.68
CA ARG A 385 8.84 4.33 13.40
C ARG A 385 8.24 5.47 14.17
N VAL A 386 9.10 6.34 14.66
CA VAL A 386 8.70 7.53 15.39
C VAL A 386 9.17 8.77 14.66
N PHE A 387 8.27 9.76 14.59
CA PHE A 387 8.54 11.07 13.98
C PHE A 387 8.15 12.16 14.96
N SER A 388 8.70 13.36 14.77
CA SER A 388 8.34 14.57 15.50
C SER A 388 7.72 15.61 14.59
N ARG A 389 6.58 16.17 15.01
CA ARG A 389 5.99 17.40 14.43
C ARG A 389 6.74 18.64 14.92
N ASN A 390 7.35 18.55 16.10
CA ASN A 390 8.03 19.68 16.75
C ASN A 390 9.42 19.88 16.15
N PRO A 391 9.75 21.10 15.67
CA PRO A 391 11.05 21.40 15.07
C PRO A 391 12.18 21.56 16.09
N SER A 392 11.90 21.65 17.41
CA SER A 392 12.90 21.81 18.45
C SER A 392 13.78 20.56 18.56
N ARG A 393 15.09 20.74 18.51
CA ARG A 393 16.06 19.66 18.67
C ARG A 393 16.01 19.02 20.05
N ASP A 394 15.72 19.80 21.09
CA ASP A 394 15.62 19.29 22.47
C ASP A 394 14.41 18.37 22.60
N VAL A 395 13.26 18.75 22.02
CA VAL A 395 12.06 17.90 21.97
C VAL A 395 12.32 16.62 21.16
N GLN A 396 12.96 16.74 20.02
CA GLN A 396 13.32 15.59 19.17
C GLN A 396 14.24 14.60 19.90
N ALA A 397 15.26 15.12 20.63
CA ALA A 397 16.14 14.31 21.43
C ALA A 397 15.40 13.64 22.61
N ALA A 398 14.49 14.37 23.28
CA ALA A 398 13.68 13.81 24.34
C ALA A 398 12.73 12.72 23.84
N ILE A 399 12.12 12.87 22.63
CA ILE A 399 11.30 11.82 21.99
C ILE A 399 12.17 10.58 21.70
N PHE A 400 13.39 10.76 21.19
CA PHE A 400 14.32 9.65 20.95
C PHE A 400 14.62 8.87 22.23
N ASP A 401 14.98 9.58 23.33
CA ASP A 401 15.30 8.97 24.60
C ASP A 401 14.08 8.26 25.22
N ALA A 402 12.89 8.87 25.12
CA ALA A 402 11.62 8.29 25.57
C ALA A 402 11.26 7.01 24.80
N PHE A 403 11.40 7.02 23.48
CA PHE A 403 11.15 5.83 22.64
C PHE A 403 12.11 4.69 23.00
N ARG A 404 13.39 4.99 23.20
CA ARG A 404 14.38 4.00 23.65
C ARG A 404 14.10 3.48 25.05
N ALA A 405 13.64 4.33 25.97
CA ALA A 405 13.22 3.94 27.31
C ALA A 405 11.99 3.02 27.27
N PHE A 406 10.99 3.36 26.45
CA PHE A 406 9.83 2.51 26.22
C PHE A 406 10.22 1.11 25.71
N LEU A 407 11.08 1.03 24.69
CA LEU A 407 11.51 -0.26 24.14
C LEU A 407 12.27 -1.14 25.13
N ARG A 408 13.03 -0.55 26.08
CA ARG A 408 13.75 -1.31 27.13
C ARG A 408 12.83 -2.07 28.09
N GLN A 409 11.55 -1.72 28.16
CA GLN A 409 10.58 -2.50 28.94
C GLN A 409 10.34 -3.90 28.36
N PHE A 410 10.58 -4.07 27.05
CA PHE A 410 10.32 -5.32 26.35
C PHE A 410 11.59 -6.08 25.97
N SER A 411 12.75 -5.41 25.95
CA SER A 411 14.02 -6.01 25.57
C SER A 411 15.18 -5.36 26.34
N THR A 412 15.98 -6.17 27.03
CA THR A 412 17.18 -5.69 27.75
C THR A 412 18.30 -5.28 26.81
N THR A 413 18.33 -5.83 25.59
CA THR A 413 19.33 -5.52 24.56
C THR A 413 18.63 -4.90 23.34
N LEU A 414 18.80 -3.60 23.17
CA LEU A 414 18.32 -2.91 21.97
C LEU A 414 19.43 -2.84 20.91
N PRO A 415 19.11 -2.99 19.63
CA PRO A 415 20.06 -2.71 18.57
C PRO A 415 20.48 -1.23 18.61
N PRO A 416 21.60 -0.87 17.95
CA PRO A 416 21.96 0.53 17.79
C PRO A 416 20.81 1.31 17.14
N PRO A 417 20.75 2.64 17.31
CA PRO A 417 19.81 3.49 16.58
C PRO A 417 19.89 3.23 15.08
N SER A 418 18.76 3.44 14.38
CA SER A 418 18.76 3.35 12.94
C SER A 418 19.89 4.21 12.34
N PRO A 419 20.63 3.71 11.34
CA PRO A 419 21.67 4.52 10.66
C PRO A 419 21.13 5.82 10.09
N SER A 420 19.82 5.91 9.97
CA SER A 420 19.08 7.07 9.47
C SER A 420 18.73 8.09 10.54
N THR A 421 18.94 7.77 11.82
CA THR A 421 18.66 8.67 12.94
C THR A 421 19.67 9.81 12.94
N LYS A 422 19.18 11.04 12.78
CA LYS A 422 20.00 12.26 12.85
C LYS A 422 20.03 12.86 14.26
N VAL A 423 19.07 12.45 15.08
CA VAL A 423 18.92 12.93 16.45
C VAL A 423 19.96 12.28 17.34
N ARG A 424 20.64 13.09 18.15
CA ARG A 424 21.60 12.59 19.15
C ARG A 424 20.91 12.56 20.51
N SER A 425 21.11 11.45 21.24
CA SER A 425 20.63 11.31 22.62
C SER A 425 21.18 12.41 23.50
N THR A 426 20.36 12.98 24.39
CA THR A 426 20.75 13.84 25.47
C THR A 426 21.24 13.02 26.69
N TRP A 427 20.90 11.71 26.72
CA TRP A 427 21.30 10.78 27.77
C TRP A 427 22.57 10.04 27.33
N PRO A 428 23.56 9.87 28.24
CA PRO A 428 24.76 9.09 27.92
C PRO A 428 24.40 7.64 27.67
N LEU A 429 24.46 7.23 26.40
CA LEU A 429 24.29 5.82 26.02
C LEU A 429 25.42 5.01 26.66
N PRO A 430 25.16 3.82 27.23
CA PRO A 430 26.21 2.93 27.69
C PRO A 430 27.15 2.64 26.49
N ARG A 431 28.46 2.88 26.69
CA ARG A 431 29.47 2.63 25.66
C ARG A 431 29.39 1.15 25.25
N SER A 432 29.25 0.89 23.97
CA SER A 432 29.36 -0.46 23.41
C SER A 432 30.76 -1.01 23.80
N PRO A 433 30.87 -2.29 24.19
CA PRO A 433 32.16 -2.90 24.53
C PRO A 433 33.18 -2.91 23.38
N ASN A 434 32.78 -2.60 22.15
CA ASN A 434 33.61 -2.69 20.93
C ASN A 434 34.14 -1.33 20.40
N ALA A 435 34.08 -0.25 21.17
CA ALA A 435 34.62 1.05 20.75
C ALA A 435 36.15 1.21 20.94
N ALA A 436 36.91 0.11 20.94
CA ALA A 436 38.37 0.13 21.15
C ALA A 436 39.24 -0.01 19.89
N PHE A 437 38.65 0.12 18.70
CA PHE A 437 39.40 -0.08 17.42
C PHE A 437 39.20 1.02 16.37
N ASP A 438 39.01 2.28 16.74
CA ASP A 438 39.09 3.39 15.78
C ASP A 438 40.21 4.37 16.20
N GLY A 439 41.42 3.91 16.02
CA GLY A 439 42.63 4.70 16.27
C GLY A 439 43.82 4.19 15.49
N VAL A 440 43.71 4.14 14.13
CA VAL A 440 44.89 4.08 13.24
C VAL A 440 44.70 5.04 12.09
N ALA A 441 45.49 6.08 12.21
CA ALA A 441 45.93 7.09 11.27
C ALA A 441 45.67 6.87 9.78
N ASP A 442 45.02 7.86 9.24
CA ASP A 442 45.13 8.24 7.82
C ASP A 442 46.47 8.97 7.64
N SER A 443 47.39 8.36 6.96
CA SER A 443 48.59 9.00 6.44
C SER A 443 48.93 8.42 5.07
N ARG A 444 48.80 9.30 4.07
CA ARG A 444 49.44 9.29 2.73
C ARG A 444 48.65 8.52 1.63
N CYS A 445 48.31 9.30 0.62
CA CYS A 445 49.05 9.22 -0.67
C CYS A 445 48.75 10.46 -1.52
N GLU A 446 49.81 10.94 -2.06
CA GLU A 446 49.93 11.93 -3.13
C GLU A 446 49.10 11.57 -4.38
#